data_d1bb7d807bbaa87df14a170f18ca084a
#
_entry.id   d1bb7d807bbaa87df14a170f18ca084a
#
_cell.length_a   1.000
_cell.length_b   1.000
_cell.length_c   1.000
_cell.angle_alpha   90.00
_cell.angle_beta   90.00
_cell.angle_gamma   90.00
#
_symmetry.space_group_name_H-M   'P 1'
#
loop_
_entity.id
_entity.type
_entity.pdbx_description
1 polymer ?
#
loop_
_entity_poly.entity_id
_entity_poly.type
_entity_poly.pdbx_seq_one_letter_code
_entity_poly.pdbx_strand_id
1 'polypeptide(L)' 'MIEHECTKKTVSKREKDVLCCLREGRSSLEIADDLGITPRTVKFHICNILRKLEANNRTQAVVLAMEKGLIE' A
#
# COMPACT_ATOMS: atom_id res chain seq x y z
N MET A 1 14.78 -19.10 5.39
CA MET A 1 14.59 -18.53 5.21
C MET A 1 14.34 -17.73 5.21
N ILE A 2 14.32 -17.43 5.32
CA ILE A 2 14.04 -16.73 5.33
C ILE A 2 13.72 -15.89 5.12
N GLU A 3 13.43 -15.70 4.87
CA GLU A 3 13.12 -14.86 4.59
C GLU A 3 12.79 -13.87 4.92
N HIS A 4 12.63 -13.57 5.23
CA HIS A 4 12.31 -12.63 5.69
C HIS A 4 12.82 -11.47 5.54
N GLU A 5 13.46 -11.45 5.65
CA GLU A 5 14.09 -10.41 5.58
C GLU A 5 14.08 -9.60 4.44
N CYS A 6 14.27 -10.00 3.49
CA CYS A 6 14.17 -9.30 2.25
C CYS A 6 12.83 -8.71 2.06
N THR A 7 11.89 -9.22 2.76
CA THR A 7 10.51 -8.76 2.59
C THR A 7 10.23 -7.43 3.23
N LYS A 8 11.14 -6.94 4.05
CA LYS A 8 10.82 -5.70 4.74
C LYS A 8 10.70 -4.50 3.84
N LYS A 9 11.35 -4.53 2.69
CA LYS A 9 11.24 -3.42 1.74
C LYS A 9 10.26 -3.72 0.62
N THR A 10 9.66 -4.88 0.64
CA THR A 10 8.77 -5.31 -0.41
C THR A 10 7.33 -5.23 0.04
N VAL A 11 6.48 -4.60 -0.75
CA VAL A 11 5.06 -4.56 -0.43
C VAL A 11 4.40 -5.85 -0.90
N SER A 12 3.42 -6.31 -0.14
CA SER A 12 2.69 -7.51 -0.50
C SER A 12 1.75 -7.22 -1.66
N LYS A 13 1.17 -8.29 -2.22
CA LYS A 13 0.23 -8.14 -3.30
C LYS A 13 -0.97 -7.28 -2.88
N ARG A 14 -1.49 -7.53 -1.68
CA ARG A 14 -2.64 -6.76 -1.19
C ARG A 14 -2.26 -5.29 -1.01
N GLU A 15 -1.04 -5.04 -0.57
CA GLU A 15 -0.58 -3.67 -0.41
C GLU A 15 -0.45 -3.00 -1.76
N LYS A 16 -0.03 -3.73 -2.79
CA LYS A 16 0.02 -3.16 -4.13
C LYS A 16 -1.38 -2.82 -4.62
N ASP A 17 -2.36 -3.67 -4.32
CA ASP A 17 -3.74 -3.39 -4.70
C ASP A 17 -4.20 -2.10 -4.05
N VAL A 18 -3.88 -1.92 -2.77
CA VAL A 18 -4.25 -0.70 -2.06
C VAL A 18 -3.54 0.50 -2.69
N LEU A 19 -2.26 0.36 -3.00
CA LEU A 19 -1.51 1.46 -3.62
C LEU A 19 -2.10 1.86 -4.96
N CYS A 20 -2.52 0.89 -5.76
CA CYS A 20 -3.13 1.20 -7.05
C CYS A 20 -4.42 1.98 -6.86
N CYS A 21 -5.21 1.61 -5.87
CA CYS A 21 -6.44 2.34 -5.57
C CYS A 21 -6.15 3.75 -5.09
N LEU A 22 -5.10 3.90 -4.26
CA LEU A 22 -4.71 5.22 -3.79
C LEU A 22 -4.27 6.10 -4.95
N ARG A 23 -3.56 5.51 -5.91
CA ARG A 23 -3.13 6.26 -7.08
C ARG A 23 -4.33 6.79 -7.85
N GLU A 24 -5.43 6.05 -7.84
CA GLU A 24 -6.64 6.47 -8.53
C GLU A 24 -7.47 7.45 -7.72
N GLY A 25 -7.01 7.79 -6.53
CA GLY A 25 -7.71 8.78 -5.71
C GLY A 25 -8.87 8.22 -4.92
N ARG A 26 -8.92 6.93 -4.71
CA ARG A 26 -10.03 6.31 -3.99
C ARG A 26 -9.89 6.51 -2.50
N SER A 27 -11.02 6.66 -1.83
CA SER A 27 -11.04 6.77 -0.38
C SER A 27 -10.90 5.40 0.25
N SER A 28 -10.62 5.39 1.56
CA SER A 28 -10.54 4.12 2.29
C SER A 28 -11.82 3.31 2.17
N LEU A 29 -12.96 3.98 2.20
CA LEU A 29 -14.24 3.29 2.06
C LEU A 29 -14.39 2.64 0.69
N GLU A 30 -13.98 3.36 -0.35
CA GLU A 30 -14.05 2.83 -1.70
C GLU A 30 -13.09 1.66 -1.89
N ILE A 31 -11.90 1.78 -1.32
CA ILE A 31 -10.92 0.69 -1.40
C ILE A 31 -11.44 -0.54 -0.67
N ALA A 32 -12.02 -0.34 0.50
CA ALA A 32 -12.56 -1.45 1.27
C ALA A 32 -13.62 -2.20 0.48
N ASP A 33 -14.51 -1.45 -0.17
CA ASP A 33 -15.58 -2.02 -0.96
C ASP A 33 -15.02 -2.79 -2.14
N ASP A 34 -14.04 -2.20 -2.84
CA ASP A 34 -13.44 -2.83 -4.01
C ASP A 34 -12.72 -4.12 -3.67
N LEU A 35 -12.03 -4.15 -2.54
CA LEU A 35 -11.21 -5.30 -2.17
C LEU A 35 -11.94 -6.29 -1.27
N GLY A 36 -13.17 -5.97 -0.87
CA GLY A 36 -13.95 -6.86 -0.02
C GLY A 36 -13.40 -6.98 1.39
N ILE A 37 -12.84 -5.91 1.91
CA ILE A 37 -12.30 -5.87 3.27
C ILE A 37 -12.89 -4.67 3.99
N THR A 38 -12.62 -4.56 5.28
CA THR A 38 -13.15 -3.44 6.06
C THR A 38 -12.27 -2.21 5.89
N PRO A 39 -12.83 -1.01 6.10
CA PRO A 39 -12.02 0.22 6.06
C PRO A 39 -10.89 0.19 7.08
N ARG A 40 -11.12 -0.47 8.21
CA ARG A 40 -10.08 -0.61 9.22
C ARG A 40 -8.89 -1.38 8.67
N THR A 41 -9.15 -2.45 7.94
CA THR A 41 -8.10 -3.25 7.33
C THR A 41 -7.37 -2.44 6.27
N VAL A 42 -8.09 -1.61 5.51
CA VAL A 42 -7.46 -0.73 4.54
C VAL A 42 -6.48 0.21 5.23
N LYS A 43 -6.89 0.80 6.34
CA LYS A 43 -6.01 1.71 7.09
C LYS A 43 -4.79 0.97 7.62
N PHE A 44 -4.97 -0.27 8.05
CA PHE A 44 -3.86 -1.09 8.51
C PHE A 44 -2.85 -1.29 7.37
N HIS A 45 -3.34 -1.61 6.19
CA HIS A 45 -2.45 -1.78 5.04
C HIS A 45 -1.74 -0.48 4.69
N ILE A 46 -2.46 0.64 4.73
CA ILE A 46 -1.86 1.93 4.44
C ILE A 46 -0.75 2.25 5.43
N CYS A 47 -0.98 2.00 6.72
CA CYS A 47 0.06 2.24 7.72
C CYS A 47 1.30 1.42 7.44
N ASN A 48 1.11 0.15 7.07
CA ASN A 48 2.25 -0.71 6.76
C ASN A 48 2.99 -0.22 5.51
N ILE A 49 2.24 0.22 4.51
CA ILE A 49 2.83 0.75 3.28
C ILE A 49 3.67 1.98 3.60
N LEU A 50 3.13 2.90 4.39
CA LEU A 50 3.87 4.12 4.74
C LEU A 50 5.16 3.77 5.45
N ARG A 51 5.11 2.79 6.35
CA ARG A 51 6.29 2.38 7.09
C ARG A 51 7.32 1.75 6.16
N LYS A 52 6.88 0.86 5.28
CA LYS A 52 7.79 0.16 4.38
C LYS A 52 8.46 1.09 3.40
N LEU A 53 7.73 2.09 2.91
CA LEU A 53 8.26 3.03 1.94
C LEU A 53 8.89 4.26 2.60
N GLU A 54 8.77 4.35 3.92
CA GLU A 54 9.26 5.51 4.65
C GLU A 54 8.62 6.78 4.13
N ALA A 55 7.31 6.69 3.85
CA ALA A 55 6.53 7.80 3.33
C ALA A 55 5.81 8.51 4.47
N ASN A 56 5.59 9.80 4.32
CA ASN A 56 4.92 10.61 5.34
C ASN A 56 3.41 10.62 5.19
N ASN A 57 2.92 10.34 3.99
CA ASN A 57 1.49 10.34 3.75
C ASN A 57 1.21 9.46 2.54
N ARG A 58 -0.08 9.22 2.27
CA ARG A 58 -0.46 8.31 1.20
C ARG A 58 -0.05 8.81 -0.18
N THR A 59 -0.07 10.11 -0.39
CA THR A 59 0.34 10.66 -1.67
C THR A 59 1.81 10.38 -1.93
N GLN A 60 2.65 10.61 -0.93
CA GLN A 60 4.06 10.33 -1.04
C GLN A 60 4.30 8.84 -1.24
N ALA A 61 3.50 8.01 -0.57
CA ALA A 61 3.63 6.56 -0.72
C ALA A 61 3.41 6.14 -2.17
N VAL A 62 2.40 6.72 -2.82
CA VAL A 62 2.12 6.41 -4.22
C VAL A 62 3.28 6.83 -5.11
N VAL A 63 3.79 8.03 -4.90
CA VAL A 63 4.92 8.52 -5.70
C VAL A 63 6.13 7.62 -5.53
N LEU A 64 6.46 7.28 -4.29
CA LEU A 64 7.60 6.41 -4.03
C LEU A 64 7.41 5.03 -4.62
N ALA A 65 6.20 4.50 -4.55
CA ALA A 65 5.91 3.19 -5.11
C ALA A 65 6.10 3.19 -6.62
N MET A 66 5.69 4.27 -7.27
CA MET A 66 5.86 4.39 -8.72
C MET A 66 7.34 4.50 -9.06
N GLU A 67 8.09 5.28 -8.29
CA GLU A 67 9.53 5.45 -8.53
C GLU A 67 10.29 4.15 -8.37
N LYS A 68 9.83 3.31 -7.44
CA LYS A 68 10.47 2.03 -7.19
C LYS A 68 9.98 0.93 -8.11
N GLY A 69 9.02 1.24 -8.98
CA GLY A 69 8.49 0.26 -9.89
C GLY A 69 7.55 -0.75 -9.26
N LEU A 70 7.03 -0.45 -8.08
CA LEU A 70 6.11 -1.35 -7.40
C LEU A 70 4.72 -1.30 -7.99
N ILE A 71 4.34 -0.16 -8.53
CA ILE A 71 3.08 0.03 -9.24
C ILE A 71 3.36 0.90 -10.46
N GLU A 72 2.39 0.93 -11.35
CA GLU A 72 2.47 1.76 -12.53
C GLU A 72 1.69 3.06 -12.31
#